data_6ac3f1d1b056f9d761715e57cdb95867
#
_entry.id   6ac3f1d1b056f9d761715e57cdb95867
#
_cell.length_a   1.000
_cell.length_b   1.000
_cell.length_c   1.000
_cell.angle_alpha   90.00
_cell.angle_beta   90.00
_cell.angle_gamma   90.00
#
_symmetry.space_group_name_H-M   'P 1'
#
loop_
_entity.id
_entity.type
_entity.pdbx_description
1 polymer ?
#
loop_
_entity_poly.entity_id
_entity_poly.type
_entity_poly.pdbx_seq_one_letter_code
_entity_poly.pdbx_strand_id
1 'polypeptide(L)'
;MINYRYATEQDVPLILSFIRSLAEYEHMADEVVATEALLHEWIFEKRKAEVIFALEDGKETGFALFFHNFSTFLGRAGIYLEDLFVLPEYRGKGYGKGLIQTLDRKSVV
;
A
#
# COMPACT_ATOMS: atom_id res chain seq x y z
N MET A 1 18.80 -1.57 7.23
CA MET A 1 18.59 -2.11 5.87
C MET A 1 17.13 -1.97 5.47
N ILE A 2 16.87 -1.47 4.27
CA ILE A 2 15.50 -1.27 3.76
C ILE A 2 15.06 -2.52 3.03
N ASN A 3 13.90 -3.06 3.41
CA ASN A 3 13.29 -4.20 2.75
C ASN A 3 11.85 -3.87 2.36
N TYR A 4 11.31 -4.65 1.44
CA TYR A 4 9.93 -4.51 0.99
C TYR A 4 9.28 -5.88 1.00
N ARG A 5 8.04 -5.97 1.51
CA ARG A 5 7.30 -7.22 1.54
C ARG A 5 5.83 -7.01 1.23
N TYR A 6 5.20 -8.00 0.64
CA TYR A 6 3.75 -8.02 0.51
C TYR A 6 3.09 -8.21 1.87
N ALA A 7 1.94 -7.58 2.04
CA ALA A 7 1.10 -7.81 3.21
C ALA A 7 0.51 -9.22 3.17
N THR A 8 0.23 -9.75 4.35
CA THR A 8 -0.48 -11.01 4.53
C THR A 8 -1.79 -10.76 5.27
N GLU A 9 -2.63 -11.79 5.39
CA GLU A 9 -3.91 -11.65 6.10
C GLU A 9 -3.75 -11.17 7.53
N GLN A 10 -2.65 -11.53 8.19
CA GLN A 10 -2.39 -11.09 9.54
C GLN A 10 -2.08 -9.61 9.64
N ASP A 11 -1.79 -8.96 8.52
CA ASP A 11 -1.48 -7.53 8.50
C ASP A 11 -2.70 -6.64 8.40
N VAL A 12 -3.91 -7.18 8.34
CA VAL A 12 -5.12 -6.37 8.18
C VAL A 12 -5.22 -5.25 9.23
N PRO A 13 -4.99 -5.50 10.53
CA PRO A 13 -4.99 -4.40 11.50
C PRO A 13 -3.94 -3.33 11.19
N LEU A 14 -2.75 -3.76 10.75
CA LEU A 14 -1.67 -2.83 10.42
C LEU A 14 -2.03 -2.00 9.17
N ILE A 15 -2.60 -2.63 8.16
CA ILE A 15 -3.06 -1.91 6.96
C ILE A 15 -4.06 -0.83 7.36
N LEU A 16 -5.03 -1.17 8.19
CA LEU A 16 -6.03 -0.20 8.62
C LEU A 16 -5.38 0.96 9.38
N SER A 17 -4.38 0.66 10.23
CA SER A 17 -3.68 1.71 10.97
C SER A 17 -2.94 2.66 10.03
N PHE A 18 -2.33 2.16 8.96
CA PHE A 18 -1.68 3.00 7.96
C PHE A 18 -2.69 3.87 7.20
N ILE A 19 -3.83 3.29 6.83
CA ILE A 19 -4.91 4.04 6.17
C ILE A 19 -5.37 5.19 7.06
N ARG A 20 -5.57 4.94 8.34
CA ARG A 20 -5.98 5.97 9.29
C ARG A 20 -4.91 7.03 9.47
N SER A 21 -3.64 6.63 9.52
CA SER A 21 -2.53 7.59 9.65
C SER A 21 -2.46 8.51 8.42
N LEU A 22 -2.64 7.95 7.23
CA LEU A 22 -2.70 8.72 5.99
C LEU A 22 -3.87 9.71 6.03
N ALA A 23 -5.05 9.24 6.44
CA ALA A 23 -6.23 10.09 6.51
C ALA A 23 -6.05 11.23 7.51
N GLU A 24 -5.43 10.96 8.66
CA GLU A 24 -5.14 12.00 9.64
C GLU A 24 -4.17 13.04 9.06
N TYR A 25 -3.16 12.59 8.34
CA TYR A 25 -2.20 13.48 7.70
C TYR A 25 -2.89 14.41 6.70
N GLU A 26 -3.88 13.90 5.99
CA GLU A 26 -4.64 14.66 5.00
C GLU A 26 -5.85 15.38 5.60
N HIS A 27 -6.01 15.33 6.92
CA HIS A 27 -7.15 15.94 7.63
C HIS A 27 -8.50 15.38 7.17
N MET A 28 -8.54 14.08 6.85
CA MET A 28 -9.71 13.40 6.33
C MET A 28 -10.07 12.16 7.16
N ALA A 29 -9.65 12.12 8.42
CA ALA A 29 -9.86 10.95 9.29
C ALA A 29 -11.33 10.55 9.39
N ASP A 30 -12.25 11.51 9.36
CA ASP A 30 -13.68 11.25 9.46
C ASP A 30 -14.25 10.53 8.24
N GLU A 31 -13.51 10.49 7.14
CA GLU A 31 -13.99 9.86 5.90
C GLU A 31 -13.63 8.39 5.82
N VAL A 32 -12.83 7.87 6.76
CA VAL A 32 -12.45 6.47 6.74
C VAL A 32 -13.57 5.63 7.35
N VAL A 33 -14.24 4.86 6.49
CA VAL A 33 -15.29 3.93 6.92
C VAL A 33 -14.85 2.47 6.76
N ALA A 34 -13.62 2.26 6.29
CA ALA A 34 -13.07 0.92 6.12
C ALA A 34 -12.94 0.23 7.48
N THR A 35 -13.17 -1.08 7.48
CA THR A 35 -13.03 -1.93 8.64
C THR A 35 -12.06 -3.06 8.33
N GLU A 36 -11.60 -3.76 9.38
CA GLU A 36 -10.76 -4.93 9.17
C GLU A 36 -11.47 -5.98 8.31
N ALA A 37 -12.77 -6.18 8.53
CA ALA A 37 -13.54 -7.16 7.76
C ALA A 37 -13.59 -6.79 6.28
N LEU A 38 -13.80 -5.51 5.97
CA LEU A 38 -13.82 -5.05 4.58
C LEU A 38 -12.46 -5.20 3.92
N LEU A 39 -11.39 -4.86 4.62
CA LEU A 39 -10.04 -5.00 4.07
C LEU A 39 -9.70 -6.46 3.81
N HIS A 40 -10.06 -7.35 4.73
CA HIS A 40 -9.84 -8.78 4.54
C HIS A 40 -10.60 -9.29 3.30
N GLU A 41 -11.85 -8.89 3.17
CA GLU A 41 -12.69 -9.30 2.04
C GLU A 41 -12.10 -8.84 0.70
N TRP A 42 -11.79 -7.56 0.59
CA TRP A 42 -11.44 -6.97 -0.71
C TRP A 42 -9.97 -7.19 -1.09
N ILE A 43 -9.08 -7.27 -0.11
CA ILE A 43 -7.65 -7.46 -0.40
C ILE A 43 -7.29 -8.94 -0.50
N PHE A 44 -7.76 -9.75 0.45
CA PHE A 44 -7.28 -11.14 0.57
C PHE A 44 -8.24 -12.18 0.04
N GLU A 45 -9.56 -11.95 0.09
CA GLU A 45 -10.52 -12.88 -0.48
C GLU A 45 -10.79 -12.57 -1.95
N LYS A 46 -11.19 -11.35 -2.27
CA LYS A 46 -11.52 -10.96 -3.64
C LYS A 46 -10.31 -10.48 -4.44
N ARG A 47 -9.22 -10.18 -3.78
CA ARG A 47 -7.94 -9.78 -4.39
C ARG A 47 -8.08 -8.61 -5.37
N LYS A 48 -8.82 -7.57 -4.96
CA LYS A 48 -9.04 -6.39 -5.81
C LYS A 48 -8.00 -5.29 -5.56
N ALA A 49 -7.18 -5.42 -4.52
CA ALA A 49 -6.08 -4.53 -4.22
C ALA A 49 -4.97 -5.32 -3.56
N GLU A 50 -3.77 -4.75 -3.58
CA GLU A 50 -2.59 -5.36 -2.95
C GLU A 50 -1.87 -4.31 -2.13
N VAL A 51 -1.11 -4.75 -1.14
CA VAL A 51 -0.36 -3.87 -0.26
C VAL A 51 1.07 -4.36 -0.14
N ILE A 52 2.02 -3.43 -0.28
CA ILE A 52 3.44 -3.67 -0.01
C ILE A 52 3.85 -2.74 1.11
N PHE A 53 4.58 -3.28 2.08
CA PHE A 53 5.19 -2.49 3.15
C PHE A 53 6.66 -2.25 2.87
N ALA A 54 7.15 -1.05 3.25
CA ALA A 54 8.58 -0.79 3.39
C ALA A 54 8.97 -1.03 4.85
N LEU A 55 10.13 -1.65 5.06
CA LEU A 55 10.60 -2.00 6.41
C LEU A 55 12.00 -1.48 6.64
N GLU A 56 12.26 -1.05 7.88
CA GLU A 56 13.61 -0.76 8.36
C GLU A 56 13.87 -1.68 9.53
N ASP A 57 14.85 -2.58 9.37
CA ASP A 57 15.24 -3.54 10.41
C ASP A 57 14.03 -4.31 10.97
N GLY A 58 13.16 -4.74 10.06
CA GLY A 58 12.01 -5.57 10.40
C GLY A 58 10.77 -4.81 10.84
N LYS A 59 10.83 -3.47 10.90
CA LYS A 59 9.70 -2.65 11.31
C LYS A 59 9.09 -1.95 10.11
N GLU A 60 7.76 -2.02 9.98
CA GLU A 60 7.04 -1.36 8.88
C GLU A 60 7.08 0.15 9.03
N THR A 61 7.57 0.84 8.00
CA THR A 61 7.77 2.29 8.01
C THR A 61 6.85 3.02 7.04
N GLY A 62 6.28 2.30 6.08
CA GLY A 62 5.41 2.87 5.07
C GLY A 62 4.69 1.79 4.31
N PHE A 63 3.73 2.19 3.49
CA PHE A 63 2.98 1.24 2.68
C PHE A 63 2.62 1.85 1.34
N ALA A 64 2.36 0.97 0.38
CA ALA A 64 1.74 1.32 -0.90
C ALA A 64 0.56 0.38 -1.11
N LEU A 65 -0.60 0.95 -1.43
CA LEU A 65 -1.78 0.17 -1.80
C LEU A 65 -2.05 0.43 -3.27
N PHE A 66 -2.18 -0.63 -4.04
CA PHE A 66 -2.31 -0.52 -5.50
C PHE A 66 -3.23 -1.60 -6.03
N PHE A 67 -3.67 -1.43 -7.26
CA PHE A 67 -4.47 -2.43 -7.95
C PHE A 67 -4.15 -2.43 -9.43
N HIS A 68 -4.57 -3.49 -10.12
CA HIS A 68 -4.36 -3.60 -11.57
C HIS A 68 -5.53 -2.98 -12.30
N ASN A 69 -5.24 -1.98 -13.13
CA ASN A 69 -6.22 -1.44 -14.08
C ASN A 69 -6.01 -2.15 -15.43
N PHE A 70 -6.74 -1.73 -16.45
CA PHE A 70 -6.61 -2.31 -17.77
C PHE A 70 -6.64 -1.20 -18.82
N SER A 71 -5.70 -1.26 -19.75
CA SER A 71 -5.66 -0.33 -20.87
C SER A 71 -6.25 -1.01 -22.12
N THR A 72 -7.35 -0.47 -22.62
CA THR A 72 -7.96 -0.99 -23.85
C THR A 72 -7.05 -0.72 -25.06
N PHE A 73 -6.30 0.37 -25.03
CA PHE A 73 -5.41 0.71 -26.14
C PHE A 73 -4.20 -0.23 -26.20
N LEU A 74 -3.68 -0.62 -25.04
CA LEU A 74 -2.54 -1.53 -24.97
C LEU A 74 -2.97 -3.00 -24.91
N GLY A 75 -4.21 -3.27 -24.57
CA GLY A 75 -4.73 -4.63 -24.43
C GLY A 75 -4.16 -5.38 -23.26
N ARG A 76 -3.72 -4.68 -22.22
CA ARG A 76 -3.11 -5.32 -21.06
C ARG A 76 -3.32 -4.51 -19.79
N ALA A 77 -3.08 -5.18 -18.67
CA ALA A 77 -3.18 -4.57 -17.35
C ALA A 77 -1.96 -3.71 -17.05
N GLY A 78 -2.17 -2.70 -16.20
CA GLY A 78 -1.11 -1.91 -15.60
C GLY A 78 -1.31 -1.88 -14.10
N ILE A 79 -0.52 -1.08 -13.40
CA ILE A 79 -0.63 -0.88 -11.96
C ILE A 79 -1.08 0.55 -11.70
N TYR A 80 -2.12 0.70 -10.86
CA TYR A 80 -2.58 1.99 -10.38
C TYR A 80 -2.27 2.11 -8.90
N LEU A 81 -1.46 3.10 -8.54
CA LEU A 81 -1.12 3.37 -7.14
C LEU A 81 -2.22 4.25 -6.53
N GLU A 82 -2.96 3.67 -5.60
CA GLU A 82 -4.04 4.39 -4.90
C GLU A 82 -3.48 5.21 -3.75
N ASP A 83 -2.67 4.59 -2.88
CA ASP A 83 -2.13 5.24 -1.68
C ASP A 83 -0.66 4.94 -1.52
N LEU A 84 0.10 5.98 -1.14
CA LEU A 84 1.51 5.87 -0.78
C LEU A 84 1.73 6.71 0.48
N PHE A 85 2.19 6.09 1.54
CA PHE A 85 2.39 6.80 2.81
C PHE A 85 3.58 6.24 3.56
N VAL A 86 4.42 7.14 4.06
CA VAL A 86 5.55 6.82 4.93
C VAL A 86 5.32 7.54 6.25
N LEU A 87 5.48 6.82 7.36
CA LEU A 87 5.32 7.41 8.68
C LEU A 87 6.24 8.64 8.82
N PRO A 88 5.76 9.73 9.47
CA PRO A 88 6.52 10.97 9.50
C PRO A 88 7.96 10.85 9.98
N GLU A 89 8.20 9.99 10.99
CA GLU A 89 9.54 9.82 11.57
C GLU A 89 10.51 9.11 10.62
N TYR A 90 10.03 8.53 9.55
CA TYR A 90 10.86 7.83 8.57
C TYR A 90 10.97 8.55 7.23
N ARG A 91 10.40 9.75 7.12
CA ARG A 91 10.45 10.50 5.86
C ARG A 91 11.85 11.03 5.58
N GLY A 92 12.13 11.24 4.28
CA GLY A 92 13.42 11.74 3.86
C GLY A 92 14.50 10.67 3.76
N LYS A 93 14.15 9.39 3.94
CA LYS A 93 15.11 8.28 3.91
C LYS A 93 14.99 7.40 2.67
N GLY A 94 14.12 7.75 1.74
CA GLY A 94 13.98 7.02 0.47
C GLY A 94 12.97 5.89 0.47
N TYR A 95 12.16 5.73 1.52
CA TYR A 95 11.18 4.63 1.56
C TYR A 95 10.08 4.79 0.51
N GLY A 96 9.55 6.01 0.35
CA GLY A 96 8.52 6.25 -0.65
C GLY A 96 9.03 5.98 -2.06
N LYS A 97 10.22 6.47 -2.39
CA LYS A 97 10.83 6.22 -3.68
C LYS A 97 11.06 4.74 -3.91
N GLY A 98 11.52 4.01 -2.89
CA GLY A 98 11.74 2.58 -2.97
C GLY A 98 10.46 1.80 -3.18
N LEU A 99 9.35 2.22 -2.57
CA LEU A 99 8.04 1.60 -2.80
C LEU A 99 7.63 1.76 -4.26
N ILE A 100 7.77 2.96 -4.81
CA ILE A 100 7.44 3.23 -6.21
C ILE A 100 8.31 2.38 -7.14
N GLN A 101 9.61 2.30 -6.88
CA GLN A 101 10.52 1.48 -7.69
C GLN A 101 10.16 0.00 -7.61
N THR A 102 9.72 -0.48 -6.46
CA THR A 102 9.27 -1.86 -6.31
C THR A 102 8.04 -2.14 -7.17
N LEU A 103 7.09 -1.19 -7.22
CA LEU A 103 5.91 -1.31 -8.06
C LEU A 103 6.29 -1.29 -9.54
N ASP A 104 7.23 -0.43 -9.95
CA ASP A 104 7.68 -0.37 -11.33
C ASP A 104 8.22 -1.71 -11.80
N ARG A 105 9.02 -2.37 -10.98
CA ARG A 105 9.57 -3.69 -11.33
C ARG A 105 8.47 -4.74 -11.51
N LYS A 106 7.38 -4.61 -10.75
CA LYS A 106 6.25 -5.56 -10.86
C LYS A 106 5.39 -5.29 -12.08
N SER A 107 5.31 -4.03 -12.52
CA SER A 107 4.47 -3.67 -13.66
C SER A 107 5.09 -4.08 -15.00
N VAL A 108 6.35 -4.42 -15.04
CA VAL A 108 7.06 -4.77 -16.27
C VAL A 108 6.89 -6.25 -16.64
N VAL A 109 6.34 -7.05 -15.77
CA VAL A 109 6.20 -8.50 -15.99
C VAL A 109 5.17 -8.88 -17.05
#